data_895092ec16ee54f30d1f0b45fcf5f4a3
#
_entry.id   895092ec16ee54f30d1f0b45fcf5f4a3
#
_cell.length_a   1.000
_cell.length_b   1.000
_cell.length_c   1.000
_cell.angle_alpha   90.00
_cell.angle_beta   90.00
_cell.angle_gamma   90.00
#
_symmetry.space_group_name_H-M   'P 1'
#
loop_
_entity.id
_entity.type
_entity.pdbx_description
1 polymer ?
#
loop_
_entity_poly.entity_id
_entity_poly.type
_entity_poly.pdbx_seq_one_letter_code
_entity_poly.pdbx_strand_id
1 'polypeptide(L)'
;MDEMNYTGFNAEPNTGKTPRYSEAIVSRAPLMAKWLMTMFWMNIAHIIINFIKIESSVVYTTIQNILIAICSLVICLSLFKMRGEDERYGRAALFHLLPLVINLIPTLVIDSYDTLVWLSVLVSLIAAVLTLLATYNEYHAHSCIVGGLDCELGDRWQKLWVWQVIGIAGTVLSLFIAALGAAGLGAVLVLIVAIYVLVIQIIYLVTLYRSAKAYRAVAEGEENAA
;
A
#
# COMPACT_ATOMS: atom_id res chain seq x y z
N MET A 1 -9.38 -13.58 21.83
CA MET A 1 -9.83 -13.94 20.46
C MET A 1 -11.27 -13.49 20.39
N ASP A 2 -11.48 -12.22 20.06
CA ASP A 2 -12.83 -11.68 19.90
C ASP A 2 -13.31 -12.05 18.51
N GLU A 3 -14.31 -12.95 18.48
CA GLU A 3 -15.06 -13.25 17.27
C GLU A 3 -15.75 -11.96 16.83
N MET A 4 -15.23 -11.32 15.78
CA MET A 4 -15.93 -10.22 15.12
C MET A 4 -17.20 -10.76 14.52
N ASN A 5 -18.31 -10.48 15.22
CA ASN A 5 -19.66 -10.86 14.86
C ASN A 5 -20.08 -10.06 13.62
N TYR A 6 -19.90 -10.64 12.43
CA TYR A 6 -20.42 -10.13 11.15
C TYR A 6 -21.96 -10.37 11.06
N THR A 7 -22.69 -9.99 12.10
CA THR A 7 -24.15 -10.01 12.06
C THR A 7 -24.65 -8.68 11.51
N GLY A 8 -24.83 -8.60 10.21
CA GLY A 8 -25.38 -7.40 9.59
C GLY A 8 -25.87 -7.53 8.16
N PHE A 9 -25.80 -8.71 7.55
CA PHE A 9 -26.42 -8.93 6.24
C PHE A 9 -27.53 -9.98 6.35
N ASN A 10 -28.71 -9.54 6.82
CA ASN A 10 -29.94 -10.23 6.47
C ASN A 10 -30.22 -9.93 4.99
N ALA A 11 -29.79 -10.80 4.11
CA ALA A 11 -30.25 -10.82 2.73
C ALA A 11 -31.73 -11.16 2.76
N GLU A 12 -32.62 -10.15 2.65
CA GLU A 12 -34.00 -10.39 2.34
C GLU A 12 -34.13 -11.16 1.02
N PRO A 13 -35.06 -12.14 0.92
CA PRO A 13 -35.21 -12.94 -0.28
C PRO A 13 -35.52 -12.04 -1.48
N ASN A 14 -34.71 -12.16 -2.50
CA ASN A 14 -34.66 -11.45 -3.76
C ASN A 14 -36.05 -11.27 -4.40
N THR A 15 -36.67 -10.11 -4.19
CA THR A 15 -37.90 -9.68 -4.87
C THR A 15 -37.58 -8.79 -6.08
N GLY A 16 -36.56 -9.10 -6.87
CA GLY A 16 -36.23 -8.41 -8.14
C GLY A 16 -35.82 -6.94 -7.99
N LYS A 17 -35.57 -6.47 -6.78
CA LYS A 17 -34.99 -5.14 -6.52
C LYS A 17 -33.51 -5.27 -6.25
N THR A 18 -32.73 -4.52 -6.99
CA THR A 18 -31.30 -4.29 -6.80
C THR A 18 -30.90 -4.10 -5.35
N PRO A 19 -29.76 -4.66 -4.90
CA PRO A 19 -29.30 -4.50 -3.52
C PRO A 19 -29.15 -3.01 -3.20
N ARG A 20 -29.98 -2.50 -2.30
CA ARG A 20 -29.84 -1.14 -1.79
C ARG A 20 -28.59 -1.09 -0.91
N TYR A 21 -27.57 -0.42 -1.36
CA TYR A 21 -26.45 -0.07 -0.49
C TYR A 21 -26.96 0.73 0.71
N SER A 22 -26.36 0.52 1.88
CA SER A 22 -26.74 1.29 3.06
C SER A 22 -26.45 2.79 2.79
N GLU A 23 -27.26 3.68 3.37
CA GLU A 23 -27.06 5.13 3.26
C GLU A 23 -25.64 5.55 3.65
N ALA A 24 -25.05 4.85 4.62
CA ALA A 24 -23.67 5.05 5.05
C ALA A 24 -22.66 4.76 3.93
N ILE A 25 -22.89 3.76 3.08
CA ILE A 25 -22.02 3.46 1.94
C ILE A 25 -22.19 4.54 0.86
N VAL A 26 -23.42 4.93 0.56
CA VAL A 26 -23.72 5.95 -0.45
C VAL A 26 -23.11 7.31 -0.07
N SER A 27 -23.23 7.71 1.19
CA SER A 27 -22.72 9.02 1.67
C SER A 27 -21.17 9.11 1.59
N ARG A 28 -20.46 8.00 1.80
CA ARG A 28 -18.98 7.96 1.75
C ARG A 28 -18.42 7.68 0.35
N ALA A 29 -19.24 7.16 -0.57
CA ALA A 29 -18.78 6.70 -1.87
C ALA A 29 -18.01 7.76 -2.68
N PRO A 30 -18.43 9.04 -2.78
CA PRO A 30 -17.69 10.05 -3.54
C PRO A 30 -16.30 10.31 -2.96
N LEU A 31 -16.18 10.34 -1.63
CA LEU A 31 -14.90 10.55 -0.95
C LEU A 31 -13.96 9.37 -1.18
N MET A 32 -14.45 8.14 -1.01
CA MET A 32 -13.66 6.92 -1.22
C MET A 32 -13.24 6.78 -2.68
N ALA A 33 -14.14 6.96 -3.63
CA ALA A 33 -13.83 6.91 -5.06
C ALA A 33 -12.70 7.89 -5.44
N LYS A 34 -12.79 9.14 -4.94
CA LYS A 34 -11.78 10.18 -5.21
C LYS A 34 -10.41 9.78 -4.69
N TRP A 35 -10.30 9.40 -3.40
CA TRP A 35 -9.00 9.18 -2.77
C TRP A 35 -8.36 7.85 -3.19
N LEU A 36 -9.14 6.79 -3.40
CA LEU A 36 -8.63 5.54 -3.96
C LEU A 36 -8.10 5.73 -5.38
N MET A 37 -8.80 6.52 -6.23
CA MET A 37 -8.32 6.84 -7.57
C MET A 37 -7.07 7.73 -7.54
N THR A 38 -6.97 8.65 -6.59
CA THR A 38 -5.77 9.47 -6.38
C THR A 38 -4.59 8.57 -6.00
N MET A 39 -4.76 7.65 -5.05
CA MET A 39 -3.74 6.68 -4.68
C MET A 39 -3.30 5.81 -5.86
N PHE A 40 -4.24 5.35 -6.68
CA PHE A 40 -3.94 4.57 -7.89
C PHE A 40 -2.99 5.33 -8.82
N TRP A 41 -3.32 6.57 -9.17
CA TRP A 41 -2.48 7.37 -10.07
C TRP A 41 -1.13 7.75 -9.45
N MET A 42 -1.08 8.02 -8.15
CA MET A 42 0.18 8.30 -7.46
C MET A 42 1.09 7.08 -7.40
N ASN A 43 0.54 5.88 -7.19
CA ASN A 43 1.32 4.64 -7.25
C ASN A 43 1.85 4.37 -8.67
N ILE A 44 1.05 4.60 -9.72
CA ILE A 44 1.53 4.50 -11.11
C ILE A 44 2.65 5.51 -11.37
N ALA A 45 2.47 6.76 -10.98
CA ALA A 45 3.51 7.79 -11.13
C ALA A 45 4.80 7.40 -10.40
N HIS A 46 4.69 6.90 -9.17
CA HIS A 46 5.81 6.42 -8.37
C HIS A 46 6.57 5.28 -9.08
N ILE A 47 5.85 4.30 -9.64
CA ILE A 47 6.45 3.21 -10.40
C ILE A 47 7.18 3.75 -11.63
N ILE A 48 6.54 4.60 -12.44
CA ILE A 48 7.14 5.17 -13.65
C ILE A 48 8.42 5.94 -13.30
N ILE A 49 8.39 6.79 -12.27
CA ILE A 49 9.55 7.58 -11.83
C ILE A 49 10.71 6.65 -11.43
N ASN A 50 10.44 5.53 -10.76
CA ASN A 50 11.47 4.57 -10.37
C ASN A 50 12.04 3.78 -11.56
N PHE A 51 11.28 3.55 -12.62
CA PHE A 51 11.76 2.88 -13.83
C PHE A 51 12.64 3.76 -14.73
N ILE A 52 12.44 5.07 -14.69
CA ILE A 52 13.26 6.01 -15.46
C ILE A 52 14.60 6.22 -14.73
N LYS A 53 15.60 5.43 -15.07
CA LYS A 53 16.97 5.63 -14.58
C LYS A 53 17.77 6.38 -15.64
N ILE A 54 18.13 7.62 -15.36
CA ILE A 54 19.10 8.39 -16.17
C ILE A 54 20.41 8.36 -15.39
N GLU A 55 21.39 7.61 -15.88
CA GLU A 55 22.68 7.45 -15.23
C GLU A 55 23.44 8.80 -15.18
N SER A 56 24.06 9.07 -14.03
CA SER A 56 25.16 10.01 -13.80
C SER A 56 24.90 11.49 -13.47
N SER A 57 23.69 11.95 -13.26
CA SER A 57 23.48 13.35 -12.83
C SER A 57 22.93 13.46 -11.40
N VAL A 58 23.68 14.08 -10.49
CA VAL A 58 23.23 14.40 -9.13
C VAL A 58 21.91 15.20 -9.16
N VAL A 59 21.77 16.12 -10.10
CA VAL A 59 20.57 16.92 -10.31
C VAL A 59 19.35 16.03 -10.62
N TYR A 60 19.55 15.05 -11.51
CA TYR A 60 18.46 14.14 -11.87
C TYR A 60 18.02 13.27 -10.67
N THR A 61 18.97 12.69 -9.93
CA THR A 61 18.67 11.90 -8.73
C THR A 61 17.94 12.72 -7.69
N THR A 62 18.32 13.98 -7.50
CA THR A 62 17.63 14.90 -6.58
C THR A 62 16.20 15.15 -7.02
N ILE A 63 15.96 15.45 -8.29
CA ILE A 63 14.62 15.67 -8.85
C ILE A 63 13.77 14.40 -8.70
N GLN A 64 14.32 13.23 -9.02
CA GLN A 64 13.66 11.94 -8.87
C GLN A 64 13.21 11.71 -7.42
N ASN A 65 14.10 11.92 -6.45
CA ASN A 65 13.78 11.76 -5.03
C ASN A 65 12.69 12.73 -4.56
N ILE A 66 12.72 13.97 -5.04
CA ILE A 66 11.67 14.96 -4.74
C ILE A 66 10.32 14.49 -5.30
N LEU A 67 10.27 14.02 -6.55
CA LEU A 67 9.04 13.53 -7.16
C LEU A 67 8.48 12.30 -6.43
N ILE A 68 9.34 11.35 -6.04
CA ILE A 68 8.97 10.18 -5.24
C ILE A 68 8.39 10.62 -3.89
N ALA A 69 9.04 11.59 -3.21
CA ALA A 69 8.56 12.13 -1.95
C ALA A 69 7.18 12.80 -2.10
N ILE A 70 6.95 13.55 -3.17
CA ILE A 70 5.65 14.16 -3.47
C ILE A 70 4.59 13.08 -3.66
N CYS A 71 4.84 12.05 -4.47
CA CYS A 71 3.90 10.93 -4.66
C CYS A 71 3.55 10.26 -3.32
N SER A 72 4.56 9.99 -2.49
CA SER A 72 4.39 9.38 -1.17
C SER A 72 3.58 10.27 -0.22
N LEU A 73 3.83 11.58 -0.22
CA LEU A 73 3.05 12.55 0.59
C LEU A 73 1.58 12.60 0.15
N VAL A 74 1.30 12.56 -1.16
CA VAL A 74 -0.08 12.54 -1.68
C VAL A 74 -0.78 11.24 -1.30
N ILE A 75 -0.09 10.10 -1.32
CA ILE A 75 -0.64 8.82 -0.82
C ILE A 75 -0.96 8.93 0.68
N CYS A 76 -0.03 9.43 1.50
CA CYS A 76 -0.26 9.67 2.94
C CYS A 76 -1.46 10.59 3.18
N LEU A 77 -1.57 11.68 2.41
CA LEU A 77 -2.71 12.60 2.49
C LEU A 77 -4.02 11.91 2.12
N SER A 78 -4.03 11.06 1.09
CA SER A 78 -5.21 10.30 0.67
C SER A 78 -5.69 9.36 1.79
N LEU A 79 -4.77 8.60 2.40
CA LEU A 79 -5.06 7.75 3.55
C LEU A 79 -5.58 8.58 4.73
N PHE A 80 -4.94 9.69 5.04
CA PHE A 80 -5.38 10.57 6.14
C PHE A 80 -6.77 11.16 5.92
N LYS A 81 -7.15 11.46 4.68
CA LYS A 81 -8.50 11.93 4.34
C LYS A 81 -9.57 10.85 4.49
N MET A 82 -9.18 9.58 4.33
CA MET A 82 -10.08 8.42 4.53
C MET A 82 -10.17 7.96 6.00
N ARG A 83 -9.42 8.57 6.93
CA ARG A 83 -9.39 8.17 8.36
C ARG A 83 -10.75 8.21 9.05
N GLY A 84 -11.65 9.06 8.57
CA GLY A 84 -13.01 9.15 9.11
C GLY A 84 -13.86 7.89 8.86
N GLU A 85 -13.47 7.05 7.90
CA GLU A 85 -14.14 5.81 7.56
C GLU A 85 -13.61 4.61 8.36
N ASP A 86 -12.29 4.60 8.59
CA ASP A 86 -11.60 3.62 9.45
C ASP A 86 -10.32 4.27 10.02
N GLU A 87 -10.14 4.20 11.33
CA GLU A 87 -8.95 4.75 12.01
C GLU A 87 -7.63 4.17 11.51
N ARG A 88 -7.65 2.96 10.95
CA ARG A 88 -6.46 2.30 10.39
C ARG A 88 -5.87 3.09 9.23
N TYR A 89 -6.69 3.80 8.45
CA TYR A 89 -6.17 4.72 7.42
C TYR A 89 -5.31 5.83 8.01
N GLY A 90 -5.70 6.38 9.15
CA GLY A 90 -4.90 7.39 9.87
C GLY A 90 -3.59 6.83 10.38
N ARG A 91 -3.59 5.59 10.92
CA ARG A 91 -2.37 4.89 11.36
C ARG A 91 -1.48 4.55 10.17
N ALA A 92 -2.05 4.06 9.08
CA ALA A 92 -1.30 3.79 7.85
C ALA A 92 -0.63 5.06 7.32
N ALA A 93 -1.34 6.17 7.24
CA ALA A 93 -0.80 7.46 6.82
C ALA A 93 0.39 7.89 7.69
N LEU A 94 0.27 7.79 9.01
CA LEU A 94 1.34 8.13 9.95
C LEU A 94 2.57 7.22 9.75
N PHE A 95 2.35 5.91 9.66
CA PHE A 95 3.44 4.94 9.49
C PHE A 95 4.10 5.00 8.10
N HIS A 96 3.42 5.50 7.06
CA HIS A 96 4.04 5.83 5.79
C HIS A 96 4.82 7.15 5.83
N LEU A 97 4.37 8.13 6.61
CA LEU A 97 5.02 9.43 6.73
C LEU A 97 6.32 9.35 7.53
N LEU A 98 6.34 8.58 8.63
CA LEU A 98 7.50 8.48 9.52
C LEU A 98 8.79 8.05 8.81
N PRO A 99 8.83 7.02 7.95
CA PRO A 99 10.02 6.64 7.20
C PRO A 99 10.56 7.77 6.31
N LEU A 100 9.69 8.60 5.71
CA LEU A 100 10.11 9.73 4.89
C LEU A 100 10.89 10.75 5.73
N VAL A 101 10.46 10.99 6.97
CA VAL A 101 11.14 11.93 7.89
C VAL A 101 12.41 11.28 8.46
N ILE A 102 12.33 10.03 8.93
CA ILE A 102 13.45 9.35 9.59
C ILE A 102 14.63 9.15 8.63
N ASN A 103 14.38 8.88 7.36
CA ASN A 103 15.43 8.73 6.34
C ASN A 103 16.21 10.03 6.05
N LEU A 104 15.74 11.18 6.54
CA LEU A 104 16.50 12.42 6.49
C LEU A 104 17.59 12.51 7.58
N ILE A 105 17.46 11.73 8.68
CA ILE A 105 18.37 11.82 9.83
C ILE A 105 19.84 11.54 9.45
N PRO A 106 20.18 10.44 8.72
CA PRO A 106 21.56 10.17 8.34
C PRO A 106 22.20 11.28 7.52
N THR A 107 21.41 12.00 6.72
CA THR A 107 21.90 13.10 5.89
C THR A 107 22.23 14.36 6.68
N LEU A 108 21.72 14.48 7.92
CA LEU A 108 21.87 15.65 8.78
C LEU A 108 22.95 15.46 9.89
N VAL A 109 23.36 14.19 10.17
CA VAL A 109 24.19 13.84 11.34
C VAL A 109 25.55 13.28 10.90
N ILE A 110 26.25 13.89 9.96
CA ILE A 110 27.49 13.31 9.42
C ILE A 110 28.72 13.90 10.13
N ASP A 111 29.39 13.11 11.00
CA ASP A 111 30.75 13.40 11.46
C ASP A 111 31.77 12.27 11.24
N SER A 112 31.35 11.01 11.08
CA SER A 112 32.25 9.92 10.74
C SER A 112 31.58 8.84 9.87
N TYR A 113 32.36 8.27 8.95
CA TYR A 113 31.88 7.26 8.00
C TYR A 113 31.31 6.01 8.68
N ASP A 114 32.00 5.49 9.71
CA ASP A 114 31.58 4.25 10.41
C ASP A 114 30.27 4.47 11.18
N THR A 115 30.14 5.60 11.88
CA THR A 115 28.90 5.96 12.60
C THR A 115 27.74 6.12 11.63
N LEU A 116 27.99 6.68 10.43
CA LEU A 116 27.00 6.85 9.39
C LEU A 116 26.46 5.52 8.88
N VAL A 117 27.32 4.51 8.67
CA VAL A 117 26.93 3.19 8.18
C VAL A 117 25.99 2.50 9.18
N TRP A 118 26.37 2.43 10.46
CA TRP A 118 25.55 1.81 11.49
C TRP A 118 24.22 2.54 11.71
N LEU A 119 24.25 3.86 11.72
CA LEU A 119 23.02 4.67 11.82
C LEU A 119 22.09 4.43 10.64
N SER A 120 22.61 4.36 9.42
CA SER A 120 21.83 4.10 8.22
C SER A 120 21.18 2.71 8.25
N VAL A 121 21.89 1.69 8.72
CA VAL A 121 21.34 0.34 8.88
C VAL A 121 20.20 0.34 9.90
N LEU A 122 20.39 0.98 11.06
CA LEU A 122 19.35 1.06 12.09
C LEU A 122 18.11 1.83 11.60
N VAL A 123 18.33 2.96 10.96
CA VAL A 123 17.26 3.79 10.37
C VAL A 123 16.50 3.00 9.32
N SER A 124 17.19 2.27 8.44
CA SER A 124 16.56 1.43 7.41
C SER A 124 15.73 0.30 8.01
N LEU A 125 16.21 -0.32 9.09
CA LEU A 125 15.44 -1.36 9.79
C LEU A 125 14.16 -0.79 10.42
N ILE A 126 14.25 0.35 11.10
CA ILE A 126 13.08 1.03 11.67
C ILE A 126 12.10 1.42 10.57
N ALA A 127 12.59 2.00 9.47
CA ALA A 127 11.77 2.38 8.33
C ALA A 127 11.06 1.16 7.71
N ALA A 128 11.73 0.01 7.59
CA ALA A 128 11.14 -1.23 7.09
C ALA A 128 10.00 -1.73 7.99
N VAL A 129 10.18 -1.71 9.32
CA VAL A 129 9.13 -2.09 10.29
C VAL A 129 7.94 -1.13 10.20
N LEU A 130 8.19 0.17 10.14
CA LEU A 130 7.12 1.17 10.00
C LEU A 130 6.35 1.00 8.69
N THR A 131 7.05 0.73 7.58
CA THR A 131 6.41 0.45 6.28
C THR A 131 5.55 -0.81 6.34
N LEU A 132 6.01 -1.86 7.02
CA LEU A 132 5.24 -3.08 7.22
C LEU A 132 3.95 -2.81 8.00
N LEU A 133 4.04 -2.03 9.09
CA LEU A 133 2.89 -1.63 9.90
C LEU A 133 1.93 -0.72 9.11
N ALA A 134 2.46 0.17 8.27
CA ALA A 134 1.67 1.00 7.37
C ALA A 134 0.84 0.14 6.41
N THR A 135 1.50 -0.76 5.69
CA THR A 135 0.87 -1.67 4.73
C THR A 135 -0.17 -2.58 5.40
N TYR A 136 0.12 -3.10 6.60
CA TYR A 136 -0.84 -3.88 7.39
C TYR A 136 -2.12 -3.08 7.66
N ASN A 137 -1.99 -1.86 8.19
CA ASN A 137 -3.14 -1.02 8.52
C ASN A 137 -3.92 -0.61 7.25
N GLU A 138 -3.23 -0.27 6.16
CA GLU A 138 -3.83 0.09 4.88
C GLU A 138 -4.66 -1.06 4.30
N TYR A 139 -4.08 -2.26 4.18
CA TYR A 139 -4.76 -3.39 3.55
C TYR A 139 -5.94 -3.88 4.38
N HIS A 140 -5.83 -3.86 5.70
CA HIS A 140 -6.94 -4.21 6.58
C HIS A 140 -8.06 -3.17 6.57
N ALA A 141 -7.72 -1.87 6.49
CA ALA A 141 -8.72 -0.83 6.30
C ALA A 141 -9.46 -1.01 4.96
N HIS A 142 -8.71 -1.22 3.87
CA HIS A 142 -9.32 -1.49 2.56
C HIS A 142 -10.19 -2.76 2.59
N SER A 143 -9.72 -3.85 3.20
CA SER A 143 -10.49 -5.09 3.32
C SER A 143 -11.83 -4.86 4.04
N CYS A 144 -11.84 -4.14 5.16
CA CYS A 144 -13.07 -3.86 5.91
C CYS A 144 -14.01 -2.93 5.13
N ILE A 145 -13.50 -1.80 4.64
CA ILE A 145 -14.32 -0.75 4.03
C ILE A 145 -14.83 -1.16 2.65
N VAL A 146 -13.95 -1.75 1.81
CA VAL A 146 -14.33 -2.24 0.48
C VAL A 146 -15.16 -3.51 0.58
N GLY A 147 -14.88 -4.38 1.56
CA GLY A 147 -15.64 -5.59 1.83
C GLY A 147 -17.11 -5.31 2.18
N GLY A 148 -17.41 -4.15 2.76
CA GLY A 148 -18.80 -3.69 2.97
C GLY A 148 -19.54 -3.36 1.67
N LEU A 149 -18.83 -3.08 0.58
CA LEU A 149 -19.39 -2.83 -0.75
C LEU A 149 -19.37 -4.09 -1.62
N ASP A 150 -18.23 -4.78 -1.63
CA ASP A 150 -17.97 -5.98 -2.43
C ASP A 150 -17.07 -6.93 -1.62
N CYS A 151 -17.65 -8.04 -1.16
CA CYS A 151 -16.96 -9.04 -0.33
C CYS A 151 -15.77 -9.65 -1.06
N GLU A 152 -15.85 -9.88 -2.38
CA GLU A 152 -14.74 -10.44 -3.15
C GLU A 152 -13.54 -9.49 -3.20
N LEU A 153 -13.79 -8.20 -3.39
CA LEU A 153 -12.74 -7.19 -3.34
C LEU A 153 -12.15 -7.05 -1.93
N GLY A 154 -12.97 -7.13 -0.88
CA GLY A 154 -12.49 -7.16 0.49
C GLY A 154 -11.56 -8.33 0.78
N ASP A 155 -11.92 -9.54 0.34
CA ASP A 155 -11.11 -10.76 0.48
C ASP A 155 -9.79 -10.66 -0.32
N ARG A 156 -9.81 -9.99 -1.48
CA ARG A 156 -8.59 -9.76 -2.27
C ARG A 156 -7.60 -8.88 -1.51
N TRP A 157 -8.05 -7.84 -0.82
CA TRP A 157 -7.19 -7.01 0.02
C TRP A 157 -6.53 -7.80 1.14
N GLN A 158 -7.28 -8.70 1.78
CA GLN A 158 -6.76 -9.56 2.83
C GLN A 158 -5.71 -10.55 2.32
N LYS A 159 -5.95 -11.17 1.13
CA LYS A 159 -4.98 -12.04 0.46
C LYS A 159 -3.73 -11.28 0.03
N LEU A 160 -3.86 -10.05 -0.46
CA LEU A 160 -2.73 -9.20 -0.83
C LEU A 160 -1.78 -8.97 0.35
N TRP A 161 -2.32 -8.75 1.56
CA TRP A 161 -1.50 -8.65 2.77
C TRP A 161 -0.64 -9.91 2.98
N VAL A 162 -1.26 -11.08 2.91
CA VAL A 162 -0.55 -12.36 3.09
C VAL A 162 0.55 -12.52 2.02
N TRP A 163 0.25 -12.21 0.77
CA TRP A 163 1.22 -12.28 -0.31
C TRP A 163 2.37 -11.29 -0.14
N GLN A 164 2.09 -10.09 0.34
CA GLN A 164 3.11 -9.09 0.66
C GLN A 164 4.08 -9.60 1.74
N VAL A 165 3.56 -10.22 2.80
CA VAL A 165 4.39 -10.81 3.87
C VAL A 165 5.27 -11.93 3.32
N ILE A 166 4.73 -12.81 2.47
CA ILE A 166 5.50 -13.89 1.81
C ILE A 166 6.63 -13.29 0.96
N GLY A 167 6.37 -12.21 0.20
CA GLY A 167 7.38 -11.52 -0.60
C GLY A 167 8.51 -10.94 0.27
N ILE A 168 8.18 -10.31 1.38
CA ILE A 168 9.16 -9.76 2.33
C ILE A 168 10.00 -10.90 2.93
N ALA A 169 9.36 -11.98 3.39
CA ALA A 169 10.05 -13.14 3.94
C ALA A 169 10.99 -13.78 2.91
N GLY A 170 10.55 -13.90 1.65
CA GLY A 170 11.35 -14.39 0.53
C GLY A 170 12.58 -13.51 0.26
N THR A 171 12.41 -12.18 0.32
CA THR A 171 13.53 -11.22 0.16
C THR A 171 14.57 -11.41 1.27
N VAL A 172 14.13 -11.44 2.53
CA VAL A 172 15.03 -11.63 3.68
C VAL A 172 15.78 -12.95 3.59
N LEU A 173 15.09 -14.04 3.25
CA LEU A 173 15.70 -15.36 3.08
C LEU A 173 16.74 -15.36 1.95
N SER A 174 16.43 -14.73 0.82
CA SER A 174 17.35 -14.64 -0.32
C SER A 174 18.64 -13.90 0.03
N LEU A 175 18.53 -12.79 0.74
CA LEU A 175 19.67 -12.01 1.22
C LEU A 175 20.50 -12.81 2.25
N PHE A 176 19.84 -13.53 3.14
CA PHE A 176 20.51 -14.39 4.13
C PHE A 176 21.33 -15.51 3.45
N ILE A 177 20.75 -16.19 2.45
CA ILE A 177 21.45 -17.23 1.67
C ILE A 177 22.66 -16.64 0.94
N ALA A 178 22.52 -15.44 0.35
CA ALA A 178 23.64 -14.76 -0.29
C ALA A 178 24.76 -14.43 0.71
N ALA A 179 24.42 -13.98 1.91
CA ALA A 179 25.35 -13.65 2.98
C ALA A 179 26.12 -14.88 3.52
N LEU A 180 25.51 -16.08 3.48
CA LEU A 180 26.17 -17.34 3.84
C LEU A 180 27.17 -17.86 2.81
N GLY A 181 27.49 -17.08 1.78
CA GLY A 181 28.50 -17.42 0.76
C GLY A 181 27.91 -18.12 -0.47
N ALA A 182 26.61 -18.41 -0.53
CA ALA A 182 25.94 -18.97 -1.69
C ALA A 182 25.43 -17.85 -2.64
N ALA A 183 26.30 -16.93 -3.03
CA ALA A 183 25.96 -15.71 -3.76
C ALA A 183 25.18 -15.98 -5.07
N GLY A 184 25.58 -17.02 -5.84
CA GLY A 184 24.89 -17.39 -7.07
C GLY A 184 23.42 -17.85 -6.81
N LEU A 185 23.20 -18.68 -5.80
CA LEU A 185 21.87 -19.14 -5.42
C LEU A 185 21.04 -17.96 -4.87
N GLY A 186 21.65 -17.12 -4.02
CA GLY A 186 21.03 -15.91 -3.50
C GLY A 186 20.56 -14.99 -4.62
N ALA A 187 21.37 -14.75 -5.65
CA ALA A 187 21.03 -13.91 -6.80
C ALA A 187 19.82 -14.46 -7.59
N VAL A 188 19.77 -15.78 -7.82
CA VAL A 188 18.63 -16.42 -8.49
C VAL A 188 17.34 -16.26 -7.65
N LEU A 189 17.43 -16.48 -6.34
CA LEU A 189 16.28 -16.30 -5.45
C LEU A 189 15.81 -14.84 -5.41
N VAL A 190 16.71 -13.86 -5.36
CA VAL A 190 16.36 -12.43 -5.45
C VAL A 190 15.62 -12.14 -6.74
N LEU A 191 16.03 -12.68 -7.87
CA LEU A 191 15.32 -12.50 -9.14
C LEU A 191 13.89 -13.08 -9.09
N ILE A 192 13.73 -14.28 -8.57
CA ILE A 192 12.41 -14.92 -8.43
C ILE A 192 11.51 -14.07 -7.53
N VAL A 193 12.02 -13.63 -6.39
CA VAL A 193 11.26 -12.78 -5.46
C VAL A 193 10.94 -11.42 -6.07
N ALA A 194 11.85 -10.83 -6.85
CA ALA A 194 11.58 -9.56 -7.54
C ALA A 194 10.42 -9.68 -8.54
N ILE A 195 10.37 -10.78 -9.31
CA ILE A 195 9.23 -11.06 -10.21
C ILE A 195 7.95 -11.26 -9.40
N TYR A 196 8.01 -12.01 -8.30
CA TYR A 196 6.85 -12.23 -7.42
C TYR A 196 6.31 -10.89 -6.85
N VAL A 197 7.18 -10.02 -6.34
CA VAL A 197 6.81 -8.70 -5.82
C VAL A 197 6.21 -7.82 -6.91
N LEU A 198 6.75 -7.86 -8.14
CA LEU A 198 6.19 -7.15 -9.29
C LEU A 198 4.75 -7.60 -9.59
N VAL A 199 4.49 -8.91 -9.57
CA VAL A 199 3.14 -9.45 -9.77
C VAL A 199 2.19 -8.97 -8.69
N ILE A 200 2.61 -9.00 -7.41
CA ILE A 200 1.80 -8.48 -6.29
C ILE A 200 1.48 -7.00 -6.50
N GLN A 201 2.47 -6.20 -6.92
CA GLN A 201 2.26 -4.78 -7.17
C GLN A 201 1.25 -4.51 -8.27
N ILE A 202 1.24 -5.33 -9.33
CA ILE A 202 0.22 -5.25 -10.39
C ILE A 202 -1.16 -5.60 -9.82
N ILE A 203 -1.27 -6.68 -9.03
CA ILE A 203 -2.54 -7.09 -8.43
C ILE A 203 -3.05 -6.01 -7.45
N TYR A 204 -2.17 -5.41 -6.66
CA TYR A 204 -2.49 -4.27 -5.80
C TYR A 204 -3.11 -3.11 -6.60
N LEU A 205 -2.46 -2.68 -7.69
CA LEU A 205 -2.96 -1.61 -8.54
C LEU A 205 -4.31 -1.93 -9.15
N VAL A 206 -4.48 -3.15 -9.67
CA VAL A 206 -5.76 -3.60 -10.24
C VAL A 206 -6.86 -3.62 -9.18
N THR A 207 -6.56 -4.09 -7.97
CA THR A 207 -7.52 -4.13 -6.86
C THR A 207 -7.88 -2.73 -6.40
N LEU A 208 -6.90 -1.82 -6.29
CA LEU A 208 -7.11 -0.42 -5.94
C LEU A 208 -7.99 0.30 -6.98
N TYR A 209 -7.71 0.10 -8.28
CA TYR A 209 -8.53 0.66 -9.36
C TYR A 209 -9.98 0.13 -9.32
N ARG A 210 -10.15 -1.19 -9.14
CA ARG A 210 -11.48 -1.80 -9.03
C ARG A 210 -12.26 -1.27 -7.84
N SER A 211 -11.60 -1.13 -6.69
CA SER A 211 -12.21 -0.54 -5.49
C SER A 211 -12.66 0.90 -5.73
N ALA A 212 -11.82 1.72 -6.37
CA ALA A 212 -12.17 3.09 -6.74
C ALA A 212 -13.36 3.16 -7.71
N LYS A 213 -13.38 2.26 -8.72
CA LYS A 213 -14.45 2.18 -9.70
C LYS A 213 -15.77 1.72 -9.07
N ALA A 214 -15.73 0.74 -8.16
CA ALA A 214 -16.92 0.27 -7.46
C ALA A 214 -17.57 1.39 -6.63
N TYR A 215 -16.76 2.17 -5.89
CA TYR A 215 -17.26 3.33 -5.15
C TYR A 215 -17.78 4.43 -6.06
N ARG A 216 -17.14 4.64 -7.22
CA ARG A 216 -17.59 5.61 -8.20
C ARG A 216 -18.98 5.25 -8.78
N ALA A 217 -19.20 3.99 -9.11
CA ALA A 217 -20.48 3.49 -9.58
C ALA A 217 -21.61 3.74 -8.57
N VAL A 218 -21.36 3.53 -7.28
CA VAL A 218 -22.32 3.85 -6.21
C VAL A 218 -22.55 5.36 -6.10
N ALA A 219 -21.51 6.18 -6.22
CA ALA A 219 -21.63 7.63 -6.16
C ALA A 219 -22.41 8.23 -7.34
N GLU A 220 -22.33 7.61 -8.52
CA GLU A 220 -23.03 8.00 -9.75
C GLU A 220 -24.44 7.36 -9.85
N GLY A 221 -24.84 6.50 -8.90
CA GLY A 221 -26.11 5.81 -8.91
C GLY A 221 -26.22 4.68 -9.95
N GLU A 222 -25.10 4.25 -10.49
CA GLU A 222 -25.02 3.13 -11.43
C GLU A 222 -24.99 1.81 -10.69
N GLU A 223 -26.17 1.19 -10.51
CA GLU A 223 -26.34 -0.04 -9.73
C GLU A 223 -25.71 -1.31 -10.35
N ASN A 224 -25.28 -1.27 -11.60
CA ASN A 224 -24.88 -2.45 -12.38
C ASN A 224 -23.40 -2.48 -12.80
N ALA A 225 -22.55 -1.62 -12.27
CA ALA A 225 -21.16 -1.48 -12.75
C ALA A 225 -20.10 -2.24 -11.92
N ALA A 226 -20.52 -3.12 -11.00
CA ALA A 226 -19.63 -3.95 -10.18
C ALA A 226 -19.52 -5.40 -10.70
#